data_bb89cae737e61831e1fd4409dc270416
#
_entry.id   bb89cae737e61831e1fd4409dc270416
#
_cell.length_a   1.000
_cell.length_b   1.000
_cell.length_c   1.000
_cell.angle_alpha   90.00
_cell.angle_beta   90.00
_cell.angle_gamma   90.00
#
_symmetry.space_group_name_H-M   'P 1'
#
loop_
_entity.id
_entity.type
_entity.pdbx_description
1 polymer ?
#
loop_
_entity_poly.entity_id
_entity_poly.type
_entity_poly.pdbx_seq_one_letter_code
_entity_poly.pdbx_strand_id
1 'polypeptide(L)'
;MLRHALLLPLLLGSSVAVAASDLPGQQGPTAALLQGGGLQLSTRRTAELFPDGNRIWKVELHRGPTLLASWPAASGVAGRQSADRRWSPGNAAPLPAGLYSLGRPEPWGNDLWFDLTPRFGTTRSALGIHRCYPGTGCICIPERADIDALARWVKASGIRSLKVVN
;
A
#
# COMPACT_ATOMS: atom_id res chain seq x y z
N MET A 1 -58.55 2.34 49.31
CA MET A 1 -58.19 2.56 47.90
C MET A 1 -56.73 2.91 47.84
N LEU A 2 -55.86 1.91 47.60
CA LEU A 2 -54.41 2.09 47.55
C LEU A 2 -53.95 2.24 46.06
N ARG A 3 -53.36 3.37 45.72
CA ARG A 3 -52.74 3.59 44.37
C ARG A 3 -51.29 3.14 44.39
N HIS A 4 -51.00 2.09 43.67
CA HIS A 4 -49.63 1.65 43.43
C HIS A 4 -49.02 2.49 42.29
N ALA A 5 -47.98 3.23 42.61
CA ALA A 5 -47.16 3.91 41.61
C ALA A 5 -46.07 2.93 41.12
N LEU A 6 -46.12 2.55 39.84
CA LEU A 6 -45.06 1.80 39.18
C LEU A 6 -43.92 2.76 38.83
N LEU A 7 -42.77 2.55 39.43
CA LEU A 7 -41.51 3.18 39.01
C LEU A 7 -40.88 2.34 37.89
N LEU A 8 -40.77 2.92 36.69
CA LEU A 8 -40.03 2.33 35.56
C LEU A 8 -38.54 2.69 35.70
N PRO A 9 -37.60 1.73 35.63
CA PRO A 9 -36.19 2.07 35.63
C PRO A 9 -35.79 2.58 34.24
N LEU A 10 -35.18 3.78 34.20
CA LEU A 10 -34.49 4.34 33.03
C LEU A 10 -33.22 3.53 32.77
N LEU A 11 -33.21 2.73 31.71
CA LEU A 11 -31.99 2.11 31.18
C LEU A 11 -31.19 3.17 30.43
N LEU A 12 -30.14 3.69 31.07
CA LEU A 12 -29.08 4.48 30.42
C LEU A 12 -28.28 3.57 29.51
N GLY A 13 -28.62 3.59 28.23
CA GLY A 13 -27.82 2.93 27.20
C GLY A 13 -26.46 3.63 27.04
N SER A 14 -25.38 3.02 27.56
CA SER A 14 -24.04 3.45 27.29
C SER A 14 -23.73 3.13 25.83
N SER A 15 -23.73 4.15 24.97
CA SER A 15 -23.20 4.06 23.61
C SER A 15 -21.70 3.88 23.69
N VAL A 16 -21.23 2.66 23.49
CA VAL A 16 -19.80 2.39 23.25
C VAL A 16 -19.49 2.92 21.85
N ALA A 17 -18.86 4.08 21.79
CA ALA A 17 -18.24 4.55 20.55
C ALA A 17 -17.12 3.58 20.20
N VAL A 18 -17.35 2.72 19.20
CA VAL A 18 -16.30 1.93 18.59
C VAL A 18 -15.37 2.93 17.92
N ALA A 19 -14.20 3.16 18.51
CA ALA A 19 -13.14 3.90 17.86
C ALA A 19 -12.83 3.18 16.54
N ALA A 20 -12.97 3.89 15.41
CA ALA A 20 -12.53 3.41 14.12
C ALA A 20 -11.05 3.05 14.27
N SER A 21 -10.73 1.78 14.19
CA SER A 21 -9.35 1.30 14.24
C SER A 21 -8.65 1.87 13.01
N ASP A 22 -7.78 2.87 13.22
CA ASP A 22 -6.93 3.42 12.17
C ASP A 22 -6.09 2.28 11.60
N LEU A 23 -6.42 1.84 10.40
CA LEU A 23 -5.67 0.81 9.69
C LEU A 23 -4.23 1.32 9.49
N PRO A 24 -3.19 0.48 9.76
CA PRO A 24 -1.81 0.85 9.48
C PRO A 24 -1.68 1.22 7.99
N GLY A 25 -1.29 2.44 7.70
CA GLY A 25 -1.16 2.96 6.33
C GLY A 25 -1.94 4.24 6.07
N GLN A 26 -3.04 4.50 6.78
CA GLN A 26 -3.80 5.74 6.64
C GLN A 26 -3.21 6.92 7.44
N GLN A 27 -2.41 6.63 8.46
CA GLN A 27 -1.72 7.67 9.23
C GLN A 27 -0.62 8.32 8.40
N GLY A 28 -0.65 9.65 8.32
CA GLY A 28 0.42 10.41 7.68
C GLY A 28 1.71 10.43 8.53
N PRO A 29 2.85 10.83 7.92
CA PRO A 29 4.11 10.94 8.63
C PRO A 29 4.04 12.04 9.68
N THR A 30 4.38 11.71 10.92
CA THR A 30 4.62 12.71 11.99
C THR A 30 6.10 13.08 12.02
N ALA A 31 6.42 14.27 12.56
CA ALA A 31 7.81 14.70 12.69
C ALA A 31 8.67 13.67 13.46
N ALA A 32 8.12 13.05 14.51
CA ALA A 32 8.80 11.99 15.27
C ALA A 32 9.10 10.76 14.42
N LEU A 33 8.21 10.37 13.50
CA LEU A 33 8.41 9.24 12.60
C LEU A 33 9.38 9.54 11.45
N LEU A 34 9.70 10.80 11.18
CA LEU A 34 10.67 11.17 10.15
C LEU A 34 12.09 11.32 10.71
N GLN A 35 12.22 11.51 12.02
CA GLN A 35 13.52 11.63 12.68
C GLN A 35 14.22 10.28 12.79
N GLY A 36 15.54 10.26 12.58
CA GLY A 36 16.38 9.09 12.86
C GLY A 36 16.78 8.24 11.66
N GLY A 37 16.46 8.61 10.43
CA GLY A 37 16.92 7.90 9.22
C GLY A 37 16.44 6.44 9.09
N GLY A 38 17.02 5.70 8.16
CA GLY A 38 16.80 4.24 8.03
C GLY A 38 15.42 3.82 7.54
N LEU A 39 14.61 4.75 6.98
CA LEU A 39 13.33 4.40 6.37
C LEU A 39 13.56 3.62 5.06
N GLN A 40 12.88 2.50 4.93
CA GLN A 40 12.95 1.61 3.77
C GLN A 40 11.55 1.34 3.23
N LEU A 41 11.38 1.51 1.93
CA LEU A 41 10.19 1.11 1.22
C LEU A 41 10.45 -0.20 0.49
N SER A 42 9.56 -1.16 0.69
CA SER A 42 9.62 -2.43 -0.01
C SER A 42 8.24 -2.83 -0.53
N THR A 43 8.20 -3.70 -1.51
CA THR A 43 6.98 -4.41 -1.88
C THR A 43 7.26 -5.89 -1.96
N ARG A 44 6.32 -6.69 -1.49
CA ARG A 44 6.42 -8.13 -1.51
C ARG A 44 5.11 -8.79 -1.91
N ARG A 45 5.24 -9.93 -2.56
CA ARG A 45 4.12 -10.81 -2.84
C ARG A 45 3.72 -11.56 -1.57
N THR A 46 2.41 -11.66 -1.32
CA THR A 46 1.86 -12.42 -0.20
C THR A 46 1.23 -13.74 -0.67
N ALA A 47 0.78 -14.58 0.26
CA ALA A 47 -0.06 -15.74 -0.06
C ALA A 47 -1.54 -15.38 -0.21
N GLU A 48 -1.93 -14.17 0.23
CA GLU A 48 -3.31 -13.69 0.24
C GLU A 48 -3.80 -13.35 -1.18
N LEU A 49 -5.11 -13.47 -1.41
CA LEU A 49 -5.76 -13.18 -2.69
C LEU A 49 -6.83 -12.11 -2.52
N PHE A 50 -7.01 -11.28 -3.52
CA PHE A 50 -8.22 -10.48 -3.70
C PHE A 50 -9.42 -11.39 -4.02
N PRO A 51 -10.67 -10.92 -3.86
CA PRO A 51 -11.86 -11.72 -4.15
C PRO A 51 -11.92 -12.28 -5.57
N ASP A 52 -11.28 -11.64 -6.54
CA ASP A 52 -11.21 -12.06 -7.95
C ASP A 52 -10.05 -13.03 -8.24
N GLY A 53 -9.32 -13.49 -7.22
CA GLY A 53 -8.20 -14.41 -7.33
C GLY A 53 -6.86 -13.79 -7.69
N ASN A 54 -6.77 -12.47 -7.88
CA ASN A 54 -5.48 -11.81 -8.04
C ASN A 54 -4.69 -11.82 -6.73
N ARG A 55 -3.37 -11.95 -6.84
CA ARG A 55 -2.47 -12.00 -5.68
C ARG A 55 -2.37 -10.63 -5.01
N ILE A 56 -2.54 -10.59 -3.69
CA ILE A 56 -2.24 -9.40 -2.90
C ILE A 56 -0.73 -9.27 -2.77
N TRP A 57 -0.25 -8.10 -3.16
CA TRP A 57 1.06 -7.58 -2.83
C TRP A 57 0.91 -6.56 -1.71
N LYS A 58 1.96 -6.34 -0.93
CA LYS A 58 1.98 -5.28 0.09
C LYS A 58 3.14 -4.34 -0.19
N VAL A 59 2.83 -3.05 -0.28
CA VAL A 59 3.85 -1.99 -0.22
C VAL A 59 4.02 -1.67 1.25
N GLU A 60 5.22 -1.79 1.77
CA GLU A 60 5.51 -1.69 3.20
C GLU A 60 6.62 -0.67 3.47
N LEU A 61 6.38 0.20 4.44
CA LEU A 61 7.34 1.17 4.94
C LEU A 61 7.84 0.70 6.30
N HIS A 62 9.15 0.54 6.41
CA HIS A 62 9.81 0.08 7.62
C HIS A 62 10.84 1.09 8.13
N ARG A 63 11.08 1.04 9.45
CA ARG A 63 12.27 1.57 10.10
C ARG A 63 12.96 0.43 10.85
N GLY A 64 14.09 -0.05 10.30
CA GLY A 64 14.68 -1.28 10.81
C GLY A 64 13.64 -2.41 10.81
N PRO A 65 13.42 -3.10 11.94
CA PRO A 65 12.42 -4.16 12.03
C PRO A 65 10.98 -3.67 12.17
N THR A 66 10.75 -2.38 12.43
CA THR A 66 9.42 -1.85 12.72
C THR A 66 8.67 -1.50 11.45
N LEU A 67 7.48 -2.09 11.25
CA LEU A 67 6.53 -1.72 10.21
C LEU A 67 5.82 -0.43 10.62
N LEU A 68 5.93 0.61 9.80
CA LEU A 68 5.29 1.91 10.04
C LEU A 68 4.00 2.08 9.24
N ALA A 69 3.95 1.54 8.03
CA ALA A 69 2.78 1.59 7.16
C ALA A 69 2.78 0.43 6.16
N SER A 70 1.59 0.02 5.75
CA SER A 70 1.42 -1.03 4.75
C SER A 70 0.19 -0.73 3.89
N TRP A 71 0.31 -0.91 2.59
CA TRP A 71 -0.75 -0.66 1.62
C TRP A 71 -0.96 -1.91 0.76
N PRO A 72 -2.20 -2.40 0.63
CA PRO A 72 -2.53 -3.46 -0.30
C PRO A 72 -2.25 -3.01 -1.74
N ALA A 73 -1.69 -3.92 -2.53
CA ALA A 73 -1.35 -3.66 -3.91
C ALA A 73 -1.56 -4.91 -4.77
N ALA A 74 -1.54 -4.73 -6.07
CA ALA A 74 -1.48 -5.81 -7.06
C ALA A 74 -0.27 -5.60 -7.97
N SER A 75 0.28 -6.69 -8.50
CA SER A 75 1.29 -6.64 -9.55
C SER A 75 1.20 -7.90 -10.39
N GLY A 76 1.10 -7.74 -11.71
CA GLY A 76 0.79 -8.83 -12.62
C GLY A 76 -0.64 -9.35 -12.48
N VAL A 77 -1.04 -10.21 -13.41
CA VAL A 77 -2.36 -10.87 -13.39
C VAL A 77 -2.27 -12.23 -12.70
N ALA A 78 -3.40 -12.75 -12.22
CA ALA A 78 -3.48 -13.99 -11.45
C ALA A 78 -2.72 -15.17 -12.07
N GLY A 79 -2.89 -15.41 -13.35
CA GLY A 79 -2.25 -16.52 -14.08
C GLY A 79 -0.75 -16.34 -14.39
N ARG A 80 -0.15 -15.22 -13.98
CA ARG A 80 1.27 -14.91 -14.28
C ARG A 80 2.11 -14.65 -13.03
N GLN A 81 1.60 -14.92 -11.86
CA GLN A 81 2.23 -14.59 -10.59
C GLN A 81 3.57 -15.30 -10.32
N SER A 82 3.82 -16.46 -10.93
CA SER A 82 5.10 -17.19 -10.80
C SER A 82 6.18 -16.70 -11.76
N ALA A 83 5.86 -15.80 -12.69
CA ALA A 83 6.80 -15.35 -13.71
C ALA A 83 7.63 -14.16 -13.21
N ASP A 84 8.91 -14.36 -12.95
CA ASP A 84 9.89 -13.27 -12.78
C ASP A 84 10.46 -12.89 -14.16
N ARG A 85 9.72 -12.03 -14.87
CA ARG A 85 10.09 -11.63 -16.22
C ARG A 85 10.85 -10.31 -16.22
N ARG A 86 12.16 -10.41 -16.36
CA ARG A 86 13.05 -9.26 -16.53
C ARG A 86 13.10 -8.73 -17.96
N TRP A 87 12.71 -9.53 -18.96
CA TRP A 87 12.84 -9.20 -20.37
C TRP A 87 11.48 -8.99 -21.01
N SER A 88 11.40 -8.02 -21.89
CA SER A 88 10.20 -7.77 -22.69
C SER A 88 9.97 -8.93 -23.70
N PRO A 89 8.70 -9.25 -24.04
CA PRO A 89 7.48 -8.68 -23.48
C PRO A 89 7.21 -9.20 -22.05
N GLY A 90 6.72 -8.30 -21.18
CA GLY A 90 6.40 -8.66 -19.79
C GLY A 90 5.21 -9.60 -19.64
N ASN A 91 4.31 -9.65 -20.63
CA ASN A 91 3.13 -10.52 -20.69
C ASN A 91 2.30 -10.50 -19.41
N ALA A 92 2.04 -9.33 -18.88
CA ALA A 92 1.31 -9.09 -17.64
C ALA A 92 1.88 -9.82 -16.40
N ALA A 93 3.18 -10.20 -16.43
CA ALA A 93 3.89 -10.69 -15.25
C ALA A 93 4.09 -9.56 -14.22
N PRO A 94 4.26 -9.89 -12.94
CA PRO A 94 4.55 -8.93 -11.89
C PRO A 94 5.78 -8.07 -12.17
N LEU A 95 5.93 -7.01 -11.38
CA LEU A 95 7.16 -6.22 -11.36
C LEU A 95 8.33 -7.14 -10.96
N PRO A 96 9.43 -7.16 -11.73
CA PRO A 96 10.57 -8.03 -11.42
C PRO A 96 11.17 -7.74 -10.04
N ALA A 97 11.62 -8.79 -9.35
CA ALA A 97 12.35 -8.63 -8.09
C ALA A 97 13.66 -7.87 -8.31
N GLY A 98 13.98 -6.98 -7.37
CA GLY A 98 15.20 -6.19 -7.41
C GLY A 98 15.06 -4.84 -6.72
N LEU A 99 16.10 -4.03 -6.88
CA LEU A 99 16.16 -2.66 -6.37
C LEU A 99 15.82 -1.66 -7.48
N TYR A 100 15.00 -0.69 -7.15
CA TYR A 100 14.57 0.38 -8.05
C TYR A 100 14.91 1.74 -7.47
N SER A 101 15.26 2.70 -8.32
CA SER A 101 15.14 4.11 -7.99
C SER A 101 13.66 4.47 -8.01
N LEU A 102 13.21 5.20 -6.98
CA LEU A 102 11.83 5.65 -6.82
C LEU A 102 11.75 7.14 -7.13
N GLY A 103 10.95 7.50 -8.12
CA GLY A 103 10.60 8.87 -8.44
C GLY A 103 9.77 9.55 -7.36
N ARG A 104 9.69 10.87 -7.41
CA ARG A 104 8.71 11.61 -6.61
C ARG A 104 7.31 11.33 -7.15
N PRO A 105 6.27 11.37 -6.27
CA PRO A 105 4.91 11.30 -6.78
C PRO A 105 4.59 12.53 -7.64
N GLU A 106 4.20 12.28 -8.87
CA GLU A 106 3.86 13.29 -9.87
C GLU A 106 2.39 13.14 -10.28
N PRO A 107 1.70 14.24 -10.64
CA PRO A 107 0.35 14.15 -11.21
C PRO A 107 0.35 13.33 -12.50
N TRP A 108 -0.62 12.41 -12.61
CA TRP A 108 -0.84 11.59 -13.80
C TRP A 108 -2.35 11.50 -14.10
N GLY A 109 -2.83 12.40 -14.92
CA GLY A 109 -4.27 12.62 -15.06
C GLY A 109 -4.91 13.01 -13.74
N ASN A 110 -5.95 12.30 -13.33
CA ASN A 110 -6.61 12.48 -12.02
C ASN A 110 -5.97 11.66 -10.90
N ASP A 111 -4.73 11.19 -11.10
CA ASP A 111 -4.06 10.28 -10.18
C ASP A 111 -2.60 10.68 -9.93
N LEU A 112 -1.85 9.79 -9.29
CA LEU A 112 -0.43 9.95 -9.01
C LEU A 112 0.37 8.81 -9.66
N TRP A 113 1.53 9.16 -10.21
CA TRP A 113 2.54 8.25 -10.72
C TRP A 113 3.83 8.38 -9.92
N PHE A 114 4.42 7.24 -9.57
CA PHE A 114 5.78 7.15 -9.03
C PHE A 114 6.62 6.34 -10.01
N ASP A 115 7.56 6.97 -10.66
CA ASP A 115 8.44 6.29 -11.58
C ASP A 115 9.32 5.25 -10.87
N LEU A 116 9.52 4.11 -11.50
CA LEU A 116 10.40 3.04 -11.02
C LEU A 116 11.46 2.73 -12.06
N THR A 117 12.67 3.23 -11.83
CA THR A 117 13.82 2.92 -12.68
C THR A 117 14.58 1.73 -12.11
N PRO A 118 14.64 0.58 -12.80
CA PRO A 118 15.38 -0.60 -12.34
C PRO A 118 16.88 -0.30 -12.16
N ARG A 119 17.47 -0.82 -11.07
CA ARG A 119 18.92 -0.77 -10.83
C ARG A 119 19.60 -2.10 -11.18
N PHE A 120 19.04 -2.82 -12.13
CA PHE A 120 19.53 -4.12 -12.63
C PHE A 120 19.21 -4.24 -14.12
N GLY A 121 19.82 -5.22 -14.80
CA GLY A 121 19.58 -5.45 -16.23
C GLY A 121 18.16 -5.91 -16.51
N THR A 122 17.46 -5.18 -17.37
CA THR A 122 16.11 -5.48 -17.86
C THR A 122 15.83 -4.68 -19.12
N THR A 123 14.96 -5.21 -19.98
CA THR A 123 14.36 -4.47 -21.11
C THR A 123 12.94 -3.99 -20.80
N ARG A 124 12.43 -4.23 -19.57
CA ARG A 124 11.15 -3.70 -19.13
C ARG A 124 11.24 -2.21 -18.89
N SER A 125 10.25 -1.47 -19.35
CA SER A 125 10.15 -0.01 -19.26
C SER A 125 8.77 0.41 -18.81
N ALA A 126 8.56 1.71 -18.59
CA ALA A 126 7.32 2.30 -18.11
C ALA A 126 6.80 1.61 -16.83
N LEU A 127 7.71 1.37 -15.90
CA LEU A 127 7.41 0.74 -14.61
C LEU A 127 7.12 1.81 -13.57
N GLY A 128 6.12 1.59 -12.74
CA GLY A 128 5.75 2.58 -11.73
C GLY A 128 4.87 2.03 -10.63
N ILE A 129 4.59 2.91 -9.65
CA ILE A 129 3.50 2.73 -8.69
C ILE A 129 2.42 3.74 -9.04
N HIS A 130 1.19 3.29 -9.20
CA HIS A 130 0.05 4.15 -9.47
C HIS A 130 -1.26 3.47 -9.08
N ARG A 131 -2.37 4.22 -9.16
CA ARG A 131 -3.68 3.63 -8.94
C ARG A 131 -4.11 2.86 -10.19
N CYS A 132 -4.25 1.57 -10.05
CA CYS A 132 -4.73 0.65 -11.10
C CYS A 132 -5.21 -0.67 -10.48
N TYR A 133 -5.84 -1.51 -11.31
CA TYR A 133 -6.19 -2.87 -10.91
C TYR A 133 -6.72 -3.68 -12.10
N PRO A 134 -6.30 -4.94 -12.32
CA PRO A 134 -5.03 -5.51 -11.85
C PRO A 134 -3.85 -4.87 -12.57
N GLY A 135 -2.63 -5.05 -12.07
CA GLY A 135 -1.43 -4.51 -12.69
C GLY A 135 -0.92 -5.38 -13.85
N THR A 136 -0.35 -4.76 -14.87
CA THR A 136 0.29 -5.47 -15.98
C THR A 136 1.82 -5.39 -15.91
N GLY A 137 2.37 -5.25 -14.70
CA GLY A 137 3.82 -5.15 -14.45
C GLY A 137 4.25 -3.97 -13.62
N CYS A 138 3.35 -3.04 -13.32
CA CYS A 138 3.49 -2.00 -12.30
C CYS A 138 3.10 -2.52 -10.92
N ILE A 139 3.32 -1.72 -9.90
CA ILE A 139 2.68 -1.88 -8.60
C ILE A 139 1.41 -1.03 -8.62
N CYS A 140 0.28 -1.69 -8.55
CA CYS A 140 -1.04 -1.08 -8.55
C CYS A 140 -1.57 -0.99 -7.11
N ILE A 141 -1.82 0.21 -6.60
CA ILE A 141 -2.52 0.43 -5.35
C ILE A 141 -3.96 0.82 -5.71
N PRO A 142 -4.97 -0.06 -5.47
CA PRO A 142 -6.33 0.18 -5.97
C PRO A 142 -6.99 1.41 -5.33
N GLU A 143 -6.77 1.60 -4.03
CA GLU A 143 -7.46 2.62 -3.25
C GLU A 143 -6.79 3.98 -3.36
N ARG A 144 -7.58 5.03 -3.63
CA ARG A 144 -7.10 6.41 -3.74
C ARG A 144 -6.48 6.90 -2.43
N ALA A 145 -7.10 6.60 -1.31
CA ALA A 145 -6.60 7.02 0.00
C ALA A 145 -5.21 6.44 0.30
N ASP A 146 -4.94 5.21 -0.15
CA ASP A 146 -3.67 4.52 0.06
C ASP A 146 -2.55 5.11 -0.80
N ILE A 147 -2.83 5.40 -2.10
CA ILE A 147 -1.83 6.04 -2.97
C ILE A 147 -1.50 7.45 -2.48
N ASP A 148 -2.49 8.20 -1.98
CA ASP A 148 -2.29 9.53 -1.39
C ASP A 148 -1.49 9.44 -0.08
N ALA A 149 -1.73 8.42 0.75
CA ALA A 149 -0.97 8.17 1.97
C ALA A 149 0.50 7.84 1.66
N LEU A 150 0.76 6.94 0.71
CA LEU A 150 2.11 6.64 0.24
C LEU A 150 2.81 7.90 -0.27
N ALA A 151 2.10 8.75 -1.03
CA ALA A 151 2.65 10.00 -1.54
C ALA A 151 3.08 10.96 -0.42
N ARG A 152 2.28 11.09 0.63
CA ARG A 152 2.65 11.89 1.81
C ARG A 152 3.93 11.38 2.45
N TRP A 153 4.05 10.06 2.64
CA TRP A 153 5.25 9.45 3.21
C TRP A 153 6.48 9.67 2.34
N VAL A 154 6.40 9.40 1.04
CA VAL A 154 7.54 9.57 0.11
C VAL A 154 7.99 11.03 0.02
N LYS A 155 7.04 11.99 -0.02
CA LYS A 155 7.35 13.43 -0.02
C LYS A 155 8.04 13.87 1.27
N ALA A 156 7.50 13.49 2.41
CA ALA A 156 7.98 13.93 3.72
C ALA A 156 9.32 13.29 4.11
N SER A 157 9.52 12.00 3.80
CA SER A 157 10.73 11.26 4.18
C SER A 157 11.88 11.38 3.19
N GLY A 158 11.61 11.78 1.95
CA GLY A 158 12.61 11.84 0.90
C GLY A 158 13.08 10.47 0.39
N ILE A 159 12.35 9.38 0.66
CA ILE A 159 12.68 8.04 0.17
C ILE A 159 12.84 8.05 -1.36
N ARG A 160 13.89 7.43 -1.88
CA ARG A 160 14.27 7.36 -3.30
C ARG A 160 14.58 5.95 -3.80
N SER A 161 14.17 4.94 -3.04
CA SER A 161 14.35 3.55 -3.47
C SER A 161 13.19 2.68 -3.03
N LEU A 162 12.90 1.67 -3.86
CA LEU A 162 11.95 0.61 -3.59
C LEU A 162 12.67 -0.72 -3.77
N LYS A 163 12.54 -1.62 -2.80
CA LYS A 163 12.99 -3.02 -2.91
C LYS A 163 11.79 -3.90 -3.24
N VAL A 164 11.85 -4.64 -4.35
CA VAL A 164 10.83 -5.62 -4.75
C VAL A 164 11.30 -7.01 -4.37
N VAL A 165 10.47 -7.75 -3.63
CA VAL A 165 10.73 -9.13 -3.16
C VAL A 165 9.59 -10.03 -3.65
N ASN A 166 9.91 -11.12 -4.31
CA ASN A 166 8.96 -12.14 -4.79
C ASN A 166 8.80 -13.28 -3.81
#